data_a81ae477f9cda62332d84b96c30cf378
#
_entry.id   a81ae477f9cda62332d84b96c30cf378
#
_cell.length_a   1.000
_cell.length_b   1.000
_cell.length_c   1.000
_cell.angle_alpha   90.00
_cell.angle_beta   90.00
_cell.angle_gamma   90.00
#
_symmetry.space_group_name_H-M   'P 1'
#
loop_
_entity.id
_entity.type
_entity.pdbx_description
1 polymer ?
#
loop_
_entity_poly.entity_id
_entity_poly.type
_entity_poly.pdbx_seq_one_letter_code
_entity_poly.pdbx_strand_id
1 'polypeptide(L)'
;MAAGPITQIADVVVPETFTPYVQQMTEQKARLIQSGAIVRDAAMDGLLAGGGLTFDTPSFRDLDDDEDRVSTDGVPAGYTGGTADPDPLKIGTSDEISVRLSRNNSWASSDLASALAGKDPAEAIADRIAYYWTRRLQAAFVATMKGIFADNAAAPAGAEHVINDMTHDIKGGAFVDGVTNFSAEAFLDAALTMGDSQEGLTMAMVHSVVYNRMQKNNLIDFIPDARGEIMIPTFLGREVIVDDGVPFNAGVFETWMFGPGAVRMGAGAPKVPTEVERKPGAGNGGGAEVLHNRVEWALHPVGHKYAGTAPKGGPSNAATANNLAHAGSWQRAFPERKQIKIARLITREA
;
A
#
# COMPACT_ATOMS: atom_id res chain seq x y z
N MET A 1 4.98 28.72 18.91
CA MET A 1 4.57 29.66 17.84
C MET A 1 4.19 28.81 16.65
N ALA A 2 3.02 29.01 16.06
CA ALA A 2 2.67 28.31 14.85
C ALA A 2 3.60 28.81 13.73
N ALA A 3 4.34 27.89 13.08
CA ALA A 3 5.15 28.22 11.92
C ALA A 3 4.25 28.86 10.86
N GLY A 4 4.62 30.04 10.39
CA GLY A 4 3.90 30.71 9.30
C GLY A 4 4.01 29.89 8.02
N PRO A 5 3.15 30.16 7.02
CA PRO A 5 3.14 29.39 5.77
C PRO A 5 4.34 29.64 4.84
N ILE A 6 5.28 30.51 5.22
CA ILE A 6 6.48 30.90 4.46
C ILE A 6 7.69 30.74 5.37
N THR A 7 8.77 30.16 4.86
CA THR A 7 10.05 30.08 5.57
C THR A 7 10.55 31.50 5.88
N GLN A 8 10.61 31.84 7.16
CA GLN A 8 11.04 33.16 7.66
C GLN A 8 12.48 33.11 8.19
N ILE A 9 13.05 34.27 8.53
CA ILE A 9 14.38 34.33 9.14
C ILE A 9 14.47 33.52 10.43
N ALA A 10 13.37 33.45 11.20
CA ALA A 10 13.31 32.64 12.43
C ALA A 10 13.38 31.13 12.18
N ASP A 11 13.06 30.68 10.98
CA ASP A 11 13.10 29.26 10.58
C ASP A 11 14.46 28.88 9.97
N VAL A 12 15.33 29.88 9.71
CA VAL A 12 16.66 29.72 9.12
C VAL A 12 17.70 30.15 10.14
N VAL A 13 18.62 29.25 10.46
CA VAL A 13 19.76 29.59 11.32
C VAL A 13 20.71 30.48 10.53
N VAL A 14 20.82 31.75 10.94
CA VAL A 14 21.78 32.70 10.38
C VAL A 14 23.10 32.53 11.15
N PRO A 15 24.15 31.95 10.56
CA PRO A 15 25.42 31.78 11.26
C PRO A 15 26.13 33.12 11.35
N GLU A 16 26.72 33.46 12.50
CA GLU A 16 27.58 34.63 12.68
C GLU A 16 28.89 34.48 11.92
N THR A 17 29.27 33.26 11.55
CA THR A 17 30.44 32.91 10.76
C THR A 17 30.05 32.03 9.58
N PHE A 18 30.79 32.08 8.47
CA PHE A 18 30.60 31.27 7.26
C PHE A 18 30.77 29.75 7.53
N THR A 19 29.84 29.14 8.21
CA THR A 19 29.78 27.70 8.36
C THR A 19 28.85 27.12 7.30
N PRO A 20 29.29 26.13 6.49
CA PRO A 20 28.41 25.51 5.51
C PRO A 20 27.20 24.85 6.21
N TYR A 21 25.99 25.10 5.69
CA TYR A 21 24.79 24.45 6.19
C TYR A 21 24.92 22.95 6.02
N VAL A 22 24.78 22.20 7.12
CA VAL A 22 24.68 20.74 7.08
C VAL A 22 23.25 20.35 6.75
N GLN A 23 23.04 19.65 5.68
CA GLN A 23 21.72 19.14 5.31
C GLN A 23 21.36 17.95 6.21
N GLN A 24 20.35 18.10 7.03
CA GLN A 24 19.76 16.98 7.76
C GLN A 24 18.74 16.30 6.87
N MET A 25 19.03 15.07 6.46
CA MET A 25 18.12 14.24 5.68
C MET A 25 17.54 13.14 6.56
N THR A 26 16.24 12.93 6.44
CA THR A 26 15.60 11.79 7.06
C THR A 26 15.89 10.54 6.24
N GLU A 27 16.60 9.58 6.82
CA GLU A 27 16.92 8.30 6.18
C GLU A 27 15.74 7.30 6.20
N GLN A 28 14.56 7.77 6.04
CA GLN A 28 13.41 6.86 5.96
C GLN A 28 13.44 6.13 4.62
N LYS A 29 13.66 4.84 4.67
CA LYS A 29 13.71 3.97 3.50
C LYS A 29 12.30 3.63 3.07
N ALA A 30 11.94 3.90 1.83
CA ALA A 30 10.66 3.51 1.25
C ALA A 30 10.79 2.15 0.55
N ARG A 31 11.23 1.14 1.28
CA ARG A 31 11.51 -0.20 0.73
C ARG A 31 10.26 -0.96 0.33
N LEU A 32 9.13 -0.67 0.95
CA LEU A 32 7.85 -1.31 0.62
C LEU A 32 7.44 -1.09 -0.84
N ILE A 33 7.77 0.08 -1.40
CA ILE A 33 7.45 0.41 -2.80
C ILE A 33 8.44 -0.25 -3.76
N GLN A 34 9.70 -0.43 -3.34
CA GLN A 34 10.76 -1.01 -4.15
C GLN A 34 10.77 -2.55 -4.13
N SER A 35 9.91 -3.16 -3.35
CA SER A 35 9.92 -4.59 -3.04
C SER A 35 9.48 -5.51 -4.18
N GLY A 36 8.88 -4.99 -5.25
CA GLY A 36 8.26 -5.83 -6.29
C GLY A 36 6.85 -6.35 -5.95
N ALA A 37 6.36 -6.15 -4.71
CA ALA A 37 4.94 -6.35 -4.37
C ALA A 37 4.05 -5.36 -5.10
N ILE A 38 4.57 -4.15 -5.35
CA ILE A 38 3.93 -3.09 -6.13
C ILE A 38 4.55 -3.09 -7.53
N VAL A 39 3.72 -3.35 -8.54
CA VAL A 39 4.15 -3.36 -9.93
C VAL A 39 3.43 -2.24 -10.68
N ARG A 40 4.21 -1.47 -11.46
CA ARG A 40 3.62 -0.46 -12.34
C ARG A 40 2.88 -1.13 -13.49
N ASP A 41 1.64 -0.73 -13.68
CA ASP A 41 0.76 -1.25 -14.73
C ASP A 41 0.48 -0.16 -15.77
N ALA A 42 0.92 -0.40 -16.99
CA ALA A 42 0.72 0.52 -18.10
C ALA A 42 -0.77 0.72 -18.47
N ALA A 43 -1.62 -0.27 -18.20
CA ALA A 43 -3.06 -0.12 -18.38
C ALA A 43 -3.63 0.91 -17.40
N MET A 44 -3.20 0.89 -16.14
CA MET A 44 -3.60 1.89 -15.15
C MET A 44 -3.06 3.29 -15.47
N ASP A 45 -1.85 3.40 -16.03
CA ASP A 45 -1.31 4.68 -16.52
C ASP A 45 -2.24 5.26 -17.62
N GLY A 46 -2.70 4.41 -18.53
CA GLY A 46 -3.66 4.79 -19.59
C GLY A 46 -5.02 5.25 -19.02
N LEU A 47 -5.53 4.56 -18.02
CA LEU A 47 -6.77 4.95 -17.34
C LEU A 47 -6.63 6.28 -16.60
N LEU A 48 -5.48 6.53 -15.96
CA LEU A 48 -5.20 7.80 -15.31
C LEU A 48 -5.05 8.96 -16.30
N ALA A 49 -4.57 8.72 -17.52
CA ALA A 49 -4.51 9.71 -18.58
C ALA A 49 -5.91 10.09 -19.10
N GLY A 50 -6.89 9.19 -18.98
CA GLY A 50 -8.30 9.46 -19.22
C GLY A 50 -8.94 10.31 -18.13
N GLY A 51 -10.19 10.69 -18.30
CA GLY A 51 -10.99 11.34 -17.26
C GLY A 51 -11.55 10.32 -16.27
N GLY A 52 -11.93 10.77 -15.08
CA GLY A 52 -12.61 9.94 -14.09
C GLY A 52 -11.89 9.91 -12.74
N LEU A 53 -12.66 9.65 -11.70
CA LEU A 53 -12.17 9.51 -10.33
C LEU A 53 -11.94 8.06 -9.97
N THR A 54 -12.81 7.19 -10.43
CA THR A 54 -12.73 5.73 -10.28
C THR A 54 -12.61 5.08 -11.65
N PHE A 55 -11.92 3.97 -11.71
CA PHE A 55 -11.68 3.20 -12.92
C PHE A 55 -12.14 1.78 -12.65
N ASP A 56 -13.06 1.31 -13.48
CA ASP A 56 -13.61 -0.03 -13.40
C ASP A 56 -12.88 -0.93 -14.38
N THR A 57 -12.45 -2.10 -13.90
CA THR A 57 -11.81 -3.13 -14.68
C THR A 57 -12.62 -4.42 -14.55
N PRO A 58 -13.57 -4.67 -15.45
CA PRO A 58 -14.38 -5.88 -15.41
C PRO A 58 -13.54 -7.11 -15.72
N SER A 59 -13.78 -8.20 -15.01
CA SER A 59 -13.18 -9.50 -15.24
C SER A 59 -14.25 -10.59 -15.24
N PHE A 60 -14.02 -11.66 -15.98
CA PHE A 60 -14.83 -12.87 -15.85
C PHE A 60 -14.35 -13.64 -14.61
N ARG A 61 -15.31 -14.15 -13.81
CA ARG A 61 -15.02 -15.12 -12.76
C ARG A 61 -14.63 -16.44 -13.39
N ASP A 62 -14.01 -17.30 -12.61
CA ASP A 62 -13.85 -18.70 -12.99
C ASP A 62 -15.20 -19.41 -13.01
N LEU A 63 -15.26 -20.57 -13.63
CA LEU A 63 -16.45 -21.40 -13.58
C LEU A 63 -16.63 -21.93 -12.16
N ASP A 64 -17.89 -21.99 -11.70
CA ASP A 64 -18.21 -22.61 -10.42
C ASP A 64 -17.85 -24.10 -10.47
N ASP A 65 -17.28 -24.63 -9.40
CA ASP A 65 -16.86 -26.04 -9.29
C ASP A 65 -18.05 -26.94 -8.92
N ASP A 66 -19.11 -26.82 -9.73
CA ASP A 66 -20.30 -27.68 -9.59
C ASP A 66 -19.98 -29.09 -10.05
N GLU A 67 -20.59 -30.08 -9.40
CA GLU A 67 -20.41 -31.49 -9.74
C GLU A 67 -20.87 -31.74 -11.18
N ASP A 68 -20.09 -32.53 -11.92
CA ASP A 68 -20.40 -32.94 -13.27
C ASP A 68 -21.68 -33.79 -13.32
N ARG A 69 -22.44 -33.65 -14.38
CA ARG A 69 -23.69 -34.37 -14.59
C ARG A 69 -23.44 -35.71 -15.23
N VAL A 70 -23.94 -36.79 -14.59
CA VAL A 70 -23.85 -38.11 -15.18
C VAL A 70 -24.87 -38.24 -16.33
N SER A 71 -24.39 -38.53 -17.53
CA SER A 71 -25.23 -38.72 -18.70
C SER A 71 -26.11 -40.00 -18.52
N THR A 72 -27.39 -39.89 -18.82
CA THR A 72 -28.33 -41.01 -18.79
C THR A 72 -29.04 -41.12 -20.15
N ASP A 73 -29.47 -42.31 -20.52
CA ASP A 73 -30.28 -42.56 -21.70
C ASP A 73 -31.79 -42.55 -21.39
N GLY A 74 -32.14 -42.36 -20.15
CA GLY A 74 -33.51 -42.34 -19.66
C GLY A 74 -34.14 -40.96 -19.59
N VAL A 75 -35.45 -40.88 -19.64
CA VAL A 75 -36.21 -39.66 -19.35
C VAL A 75 -36.21 -39.42 -17.85
N PRO A 76 -35.80 -38.24 -17.35
CA PRO A 76 -35.77 -37.92 -15.92
C PRO A 76 -37.14 -38.14 -15.27
N ALA A 77 -37.18 -38.65 -14.04
CA ALA A 77 -38.40 -38.86 -13.28
C ALA A 77 -39.14 -37.50 -13.11
N GLY A 78 -40.38 -37.44 -13.62
CA GLY A 78 -41.20 -36.24 -13.62
C GLY A 78 -41.25 -35.49 -14.96
N TYR A 79 -40.62 -36.02 -16.01
CA TYR A 79 -40.67 -35.44 -17.35
C TYR A 79 -42.06 -35.58 -17.97
N THR A 80 -42.73 -34.46 -18.21
CA THR A 80 -44.06 -34.37 -18.82
C THR A 80 -44.00 -33.73 -20.21
N GLY A 81 -43.06 -34.19 -21.07
CA GLY A 81 -43.09 -33.91 -22.53
C GLY A 81 -42.56 -32.53 -22.95
N GLY A 82 -41.71 -31.91 -22.18
CA GLY A 82 -40.90 -30.74 -22.63
C GLY A 82 -39.46 -31.16 -22.86
N THR A 83 -38.67 -30.35 -23.52
CA THR A 83 -37.22 -30.51 -23.63
C THR A 83 -36.60 -30.33 -22.26
N ALA A 84 -36.33 -31.42 -21.53
CA ALA A 84 -35.58 -31.41 -20.28
C ALA A 84 -34.08 -31.26 -20.55
N ASP A 85 -33.71 -30.17 -21.22
CA ASP A 85 -32.32 -29.78 -21.18
C ASP A 85 -31.98 -29.32 -19.76
N PRO A 86 -30.94 -29.87 -19.16
CA PRO A 86 -30.47 -29.37 -17.89
C PRO A 86 -30.09 -27.90 -18.05
N ASP A 87 -30.49 -27.04 -17.10
CA ASP A 87 -30.16 -25.62 -17.14
C ASP A 87 -28.65 -25.42 -17.34
N PRO A 88 -28.24 -24.68 -18.37
CA PRO A 88 -26.83 -24.45 -18.62
C PRO A 88 -26.22 -23.64 -17.47
N LEU A 89 -25.00 -23.98 -17.12
CA LEU A 89 -24.21 -23.20 -16.17
C LEU A 89 -23.78 -21.88 -16.83
N LYS A 90 -23.62 -20.84 -16.04
CA LYS A 90 -23.25 -19.50 -16.51
C LYS A 90 -21.95 -19.05 -15.88
N ILE A 91 -21.19 -18.25 -16.62
CA ILE A 91 -20.04 -17.55 -16.09
C ILE A 91 -20.47 -16.24 -15.44
N GLY A 92 -19.96 -15.97 -14.25
CA GLY A 92 -20.14 -14.71 -13.54
C GLY A 92 -19.11 -13.66 -13.95
N THR A 93 -19.33 -12.41 -13.56
CA THR A 93 -18.36 -11.31 -13.71
C THR A 93 -18.03 -10.70 -12.37
N SER A 94 -16.80 -10.21 -12.22
CA SER A 94 -16.35 -9.40 -11.11
C SER A 94 -15.84 -8.06 -11.64
N ASP A 95 -15.95 -7.04 -10.83
CA ASP A 95 -15.44 -5.70 -11.12
C ASP A 95 -14.38 -5.33 -10.09
N GLU A 96 -13.21 -4.95 -10.56
CA GLU A 96 -12.16 -4.33 -9.76
C GLU A 96 -12.22 -2.82 -9.95
N ILE A 97 -12.44 -2.07 -8.89
CA ILE A 97 -12.54 -0.61 -8.95
C ILE A 97 -11.31 0.01 -8.29
N SER A 98 -10.52 0.69 -9.08
CA SER A 98 -9.41 1.51 -8.61
C SER A 98 -9.80 2.97 -8.48
N VAL A 99 -9.10 3.72 -7.63
CA VAL A 99 -9.39 5.13 -7.35
C VAL A 99 -8.17 6.01 -7.62
N ARG A 100 -8.41 7.16 -8.25
CA ARG A 100 -7.41 8.20 -8.48
C ARG A 100 -7.04 8.89 -7.17
N LEU A 101 -5.76 9.08 -6.93
CA LEU A 101 -5.19 9.80 -5.81
C LEU A 101 -4.47 11.05 -6.34
N SER A 102 -5.18 12.17 -6.41
CA SER A 102 -4.57 13.45 -6.76
C SER A 102 -4.03 14.10 -5.49
N ARG A 103 -2.74 14.39 -5.46
CA ARG A 103 -2.04 14.94 -4.30
C ARG A 103 -1.26 16.17 -4.70
N ASN A 104 -1.28 17.14 -3.81
CA ASN A 104 -0.47 18.35 -3.98
C ASN A 104 0.16 18.76 -2.65
N ASN A 105 1.25 19.50 -2.75
CA ASN A 105 1.81 20.25 -1.63
C ASN A 105 2.54 21.49 -2.17
N SER A 106 2.75 22.46 -1.28
CA SER A 106 3.38 23.73 -1.62
C SER A 106 4.38 24.10 -0.54
N TRP A 107 5.52 24.61 -0.96
CA TRP A 107 6.57 25.11 -0.09
C TRP A 107 6.90 26.55 -0.48
N ALA A 108 7.13 27.38 0.53
CA ALA A 108 7.42 28.80 0.29
C ALA A 108 8.77 29.18 0.89
N SER A 109 9.48 30.06 0.19
CA SER A 109 10.73 30.67 0.63
C SER A 109 10.63 32.18 0.49
N SER A 110 11.16 32.94 1.47
CA SER A 110 11.25 34.40 1.37
C SER A 110 12.62 34.81 0.84
N ASP A 111 12.65 35.85 0.01
CA ASP A 111 13.88 36.37 -0.57
C ASP A 111 14.84 36.86 0.52
N LEU A 112 14.30 37.45 1.57
CA LEU A 112 15.09 37.95 2.70
C LEU A 112 15.78 36.78 3.43
N ALA A 113 15.14 35.62 3.56
CA ALA A 113 15.77 34.44 4.13
C ALA A 113 16.94 33.96 3.26
N SER A 114 16.77 33.92 1.93
CA SER A 114 17.84 33.58 0.99
C SER A 114 19.01 34.56 1.08
N ALA A 115 18.75 35.87 1.13
CA ALA A 115 19.76 36.90 1.22
C ALA A 115 20.57 36.83 2.52
N LEU A 116 19.91 36.58 3.67
CA LEU A 116 20.59 36.54 4.97
C LEU A 116 21.26 35.19 5.24
N ALA A 117 20.70 34.08 4.74
CA ALA A 117 21.32 32.78 4.88
C ALA A 117 22.52 32.55 3.95
N GLY A 118 22.64 33.35 2.90
CA GLY A 118 23.69 33.18 1.86
C GLY A 118 23.49 31.88 1.03
N LYS A 119 22.32 31.21 1.19
CA LYS A 119 21.93 30.01 0.46
C LYS A 119 20.43 30.03 0.20
N ASP A 120 20.02 29.62 -0.98
CA ASP A 120 18.60 29.61 -1.32
C ASP A 120 17.88 28.41 -0.71
N PRO A 121 16.88 28.61 0.21
CA PRO A 121 16.07 27.54 0.74
C PRO A 121 15.22 26.83 -0.33
N ALA A 122 14.88 27.50 -1.44
CA ALA A 122 14.11 26.91 -2.53
C ALA A 122 14.89 25.78 -3.22
N GLU A 123 16.20 25.91 -3.39
CA GLU A 123 17.07 24.84 -3.93
C GLU A 123 17.05 23.62 -3.01
N ALA A 124 17.20 23.81 -1.70
CA ALA A 124 17.16 22.73 -0.73
C ALA A 124 15.77 22.03 -0.66
N ILE A 125 14.70 22.76 -0.93
CA ILE A 125 13.34 22.20 -1.05
C ILE A 125 13.24 21.34 -2.32
N ALA A 126 13.69 21.84 -3.46
CA ALA A 126 13.64 21.14 -4.75
C ALA A 126 14.33 19.76 -4.68
N ASP A 127 15.51 19.70 -4.07
CA ASP A 127 16.29 18.47 -3.90
C ASP A 127 15.54 17.39 -3.09
N ARG A 128 14.62 17.80 -2.22
CA ARG A 128 13.92 16.90 -1.28
C ARG A 128 12.53 16.46 -1.72
N ILE A 129 11.97 17.11 -2.72
CA ILE A 129 10.59 16.84 -3.17
C ILE A 129 10.41 15.38 -3.61
N ALA A 130 11.37 14.80 -4.35
CA ALA A 130 11.28 13.43 -4.80
C ALA A 130 11.19 12.44 -3.62
N TYR A 131 12.04 12.61 -2.61
CA TYR A 131 12.01 11.78 -1.39
C TYR A 131 10.73 11.99 -0.59
N TYR A 132 10.21 13.23 -0.53
CA TYR A 132 8.93 13.52 0.11
C TYR A 132 7.80 12.71 -0.54
N TRP A 133 7.67 12.74 -1.86
CA TRP A 133 6.61 12.03 -2.56
C TRP A 133 6.74 10.52 -2.47
N THR A 134 7.94 9.98 -2.47
CA THR A 134 8.17 8.54 -2.27
C THR A 134 7.66 8.10 -0.90
N ARG A 135 7.94 8.85 0.17
CA ARG A 135 7.38 8.58 1.51
C ARG A 135 5.86 8.72 1.56
N ARG A 136 5.30 9.70 0.84
CA ARG A 136 3.84 9.88 0.78
C ARG A 136 3.15 8.77 0.01
N LEU A 137 3.76 8.24 -1.03
CA LEU A 137 3.28 7.07 -1.75
C LEU A 137 3.29 5.82 -0.85
N GLN A 138 4.36 5.60 -0.10
CA GLN A 138 4.42 4.53 0.88
C GLN A 138 3.34 4.67 1.95
N ALA A 139 3.10 5.88 2.46
CA ALA A 139 2.03 6.13 3.42
C ALA A 139 0.64 5.82 2.83
N ALA A 140 0.42 6.09 1.54
CA ALA A 140 -0.83 5.73 0.86
C ALA A 140 -0.95 4.21 0.70
N PHE A 141 0.13 3.50 0.36
CA PHE A 141 0.17 2.05 0.30
C PHE A 141 -0.17 1.41 1.67
N VAL A 142 0.48 1.87 2.74
CA VAL A 142 0.20 1.39 4.10
C VAL A 142 -1.26 1.64 4.50
N ALA A 143 -1.82 2.81 4.15
CA ALA A 143 -3.23 3.12 4.41
C ALA A 143 -4.17 2.20 3.64
N THR A 144 -3.88 1.91 2.36
CA THR A 144 -4.62 0.97 1.53
C THR A 144 -4.62 -0.43 2.14
N MET A 145 -3.45 -0.93 2.53
CA MET A 145 -3.34 -2.24 3.17
C MET A 145 -4.10 -2.33 4.49
N LYS A 146 -4.02 -1.28 5.32
CA LYS A 146 -4.82 -1.20 6.56
C LYS A 146 -6.33 -1.29 6.27
N GLY A 147 -6.80 -0.59 5.24
CA GLY A 147 -8.20 -0.62 4.83
C GLY A 147 -8.66 -2.02 4.41
N ILE A 148 -7.86 -2.70 3.59
CA ILE A 148 -8.14 -4.06 3.12
C ILE A 148 -8.18 -5.07 4.28
N PHE A 149 -7.20 -5.03 5.16
CA PHE A 149 -7.19 -5.92 6.31
C PHE A 149 -8.30 -5.61 7.31
N ALA A 150 -8.72 -4.35 7.40
CA ALA A 150 -9.87 -3.96 8.21
C ALA A 150 -11.20 -4.42 7.58
N ASP A 151 -11.34 -4.37 6.26
CA ASP A 151 -12.47 -4.96 5.54
C ASP A 151 -12.51 -6.48 5.72
N ASN A 152 -11.40 -7.17 5.56
CA ASN A 152 -11.29 -8.62 5.77
C ASN A 152 -11.63 -9.04 7.21
N ALA A 153 -11.34 -8.20 8.21
CA ALA A 153 -11.68 -8.45 9.61
C ALA A 153 -13.14 -8.10 9.94
N ALA A 154 -13.79 -7.25 9.16
CA ALA A 154 -15.19 -6.90 9.34
C ALA A 154 -16.10 -8.07 8.90
N ALA A 155 -17.30 -8.13 9.47
CA ALA A 155 -18.37 -9.04 9.01
C ALA A 155 -19.17 -8.30 7.92
N PRO A 156 -18.87 -8.49 6.63
CA PRO A 156 -19.57 -7.78 5.57
C PRO A 156 -21.00 -8.33 5.41
N ALA A 157 -21.93 -7.45 5.13
CA ALA A 157 -23.26 -7.85 4.70
C ALA A 157 -23.16 -8.45 3.29
N GLY A 158 -23.45 -9.76 3.14
CA GLY A 158 -23.35 -10.47 1.87
C GLY A 158 -21.92 -10.86 1.48
N ALA A 159 -21.16 -11.32 2.47
CA ALA A 159 -19.76 -11.68 2.30
C ALA A 159 -19.53 -12.79 1.28
N GLU A 160 -18.75 -12.49 0.27
CA GLU A 160 -18.17 -13.49 -0.63
C GLU A 160 -16.86 -14.08 -0.07
N HIS A 161 -16.44 -13.70 1.14
CA HIS A 161 -15.23 -14.18 1.79
C HIS A 161 -15.45 -14.56 3.26
N VAL A 162 -14.61 -15.42 3.78
CA VAL A 162 -14.58 -15.78 5.20
C VAL A 162 -13.88 -14.67 5.98
N ILE A 163 -14.41 -14.32 7.17
CA ILE A 163 -13.82 -13.30 8.04
C ILE A 163 -12.39 -13.70 8.43
N ASN A 164 -11.45 -12.76 8.32
CA ASN A 164 -10.03 -12.94 8.65
C ASN A 164 -9.30 -14.04 7.85
N ASP A 165 -9.79 -14.43 6.69
CA ASP A 165 -9.13 -15.46 5.85
C ASP A 165 -7.76 -15.03 5.31
N MET A 166 -7.40 -13.74 5.41
CA MET A 166 -6.10 -13.19 5.03
C MET A 166 -5.18 -12.95 6.24
N THR A 167 -5.63 -13.22 7.47
CA THR A 167 -4.90 -12.83 8.68
C THR A 167 -4.76 -13.99 9.65
N HIS A 168 -3.52 -14.25 10.08
CA HIS A 168 -3.23 -15.08 11.25
C HIS A 168 -2.86 -14.18 12.42
N ASP A 169 -3.57 -14.28 13.54
CA ASP A 169 -3.43 -13.38 14.69
C ASP A 169 -3.08 -14.16 15.95
N ILE A 170 -1.83 -14.03 16.41
CA ILE A 170 -1.33 -14.66 17.64
C ILE A 170 -0.97 -13.65 18.73
N LYS A 171 -1.32 -12.35 18.55
CA LYS A 171 -0.91 -11.26 19.48
C LYS A 171 -1.35 -11.45 20.92
N GLY A 172 -2.42 -12.21 21.18
CA GLY A 172 -2.99 -12.38 22.52
C GLY A 172 -3.31 -11.08 23.24
N GLY A 173 -3.64 -11.18 24.53
CA GLY A 173 -3.88 -10.00 25.39
C GLY A 173 -2.62 -9.38 25.97
N ALA A 174 -1.58 -10.19 26.19
CA ALA A 174 -0.28 -9.78 26.74
C ALA A 174 0.86 -10.54 26.02
N PHE A 175 2.09 -10.05 26.18
CA PHE A 175 3.26 -10.76 25.68
C PHE A 175 3.47 -12.08 26.45
N VAL A 176 3.62 -13.17 25.71
CA VAL A 176 4.00 -14.49 26.22
C VAL A 176 5.08 -15.05 25.29
N ASP A 177 6.29 -15.21 25.82
CA ASP A 177 7.43 -15.70 25.02
C ASP A 177 7.16 -17.11 24.48
N GLY A 178 7.50 -17.33 23.21
CA GLY A 178 7.25 -18.58 22.50
C GLY A 178 5.79 -18.78 22.03
N VAL A 179 4.86 -17.88 22.37
CA VAL A 179 3.43 -18.03 22.02
C VAL A 179 2.93 -16.84 21.19
N THR A 180 3.14 -15.61 21.66
CA THR A 180 2.60 -14.40 21.00
C THR A 180 3.61 -13.70 20.11
N ASN A 181 4.89 -14.03 20.23
CA ASN A 181 5.98 -13.48 19.46
C ASN A 181 6.15 -14.16 18.10
N PHE A 182 6.91 -13.53 17.23
CA PHE A 182 7.20 -14.07 15.91
C PHE A 182 7.92 -15.44 16.01
N SER A 183 7.38 -16.43 15.31
CA SER A 183 7.94 -17.78 15.17
C SER A 183 7.83 -18.26 13.73
N ALA A 184 8.64 -19.27 13.36
CA ALA A 184 8.56 -19.90 12.05
C ALA A 184 7.20 -20.59 11.83
N GLU A 185 6.65 -21.19 12.87
CA GLU A 185 5.34 -21.85 12.86
C GLU A 185 4.23 -20.84 12.55
N ALA A 186 4.15 -19.75 13.30
CA ALA A 186 3.15 -18.70 13.07
C ALA A 186 3.24 -18.09 11.66
N PHE A 187 4.45 -17.96 11.12
CA PHE A 187 4.66 -17.48 9.77
C PHE A 187 4.14 -18.47 8.72
N LEU A 188 4.37 -19.76 8.92
CA LEU A 188 3.83 -20.81 8.04
C LEU A 188 2.31 -20.89 8.13
N ASP A 189 1.74 -20.75 9.33
CA ASP A 189 0.29 -20.71 9.53
C ASP A 189 -0.35 -19.50 8.83
N ALA A 190 0.31 -18.35 8.84
CA ALA A 190 -0.14 -17.20 8.08
C ALA A 190 -0.04 -17.43 6.56
N ALA A 191 0.99 -18.12 6.07
CA ALA A 191 1.10 -18.51 4.66
C ALA A 191 0.05 -19.56 4.27
N LEU A 192 -0.31 -20.47 5.19
CA LEU A 192 -1.33 -21.50 5.00
C LEU A 192 -2.73 -20.91 4.72
N THR A 193 -2.98 -19.64 5.04
CA THR A 193 -4.22 -18.95 4.63
C THR A 193 -4.44 -18.99 3.10
N MET A 194 -3.39 -19.22 2.30
CA MET A 194 -3.44 -19.42 0.84
C MET A 194 -3.68 -20.90 0.44
N GLY A 195 -3.79 -21.80 1.41
CA GLY A 195 -3.90 -23.23 1.13
C GLY A 195 -2.69 -23.78 0.36
N ASP A 196 -2.92 -24.52 -0.71
CA ASP A 196 -1.90 -25.07 -1.60
C ASP A 196 -1.16 -24.04 -2.46
N SER A 197 -1.69 -22.80 -2.56
CA SER A 197 -1.08 -21.71 -3.31
C SER A 197 -0.13 -20.82 -2.48
N GLN A 198 0.31 -21.27 -1.31
CA GLN A 198 1.22 -20.53 -0.42
C GLN A 198 2.56 -20.15 -1.06
N GLU A 199 3.02 -20.89 -2.08
CA GLU A 199 4.22 -20.58 -2.86
C GLU A 199 4.10 -19.28 -3.65
N GLY A 200 2.87 -18.83 -3.89
CA GLY A 200 2.59 -17.54 -4.51
C GLY A 200 2.99 -16.33 -3.65
N LEU A 201 3.26 -16.53 -2.35
CA LEU A 201 3.79 -15.51 -1.45
C LEU A 201 5.32 -15.58 -1.45
N THR A 202 5.96 -14.66 -2.14
CA THR A 202 7.43 -14.67 -2.35
C THR A 202 8.19 -13.68 -1.48
N MET A 203 7.49 -12.72 -0.88
CA MET A 203 8.07 -11.62 -0.11
C MET A 203 7.42 -11.50 1.26
N ALA A 204 8.22 -11.16 2.26
CA ALA A 204 7.76 -10.85 3.62
C ALA A 204 8.25 -9.46 4.03
N MET A 205 7.33 -8.57 4.36
CA MET A 205 7.62 -7.23 4.86
C MET A 205 7.48 -7.20 6.37
N VAL A 206 8.54 -6.87 7.05
CA VAL A 206 8.64 -6.93 8.51
C VAL A 206 9.13 -5.60 9.09
N HIS A 207 8.65 -5.28 10.29
CA HIS A 207 9.21 -4.18 11.08
C HIS A 207 10.59 -4.58 11.64
N SER A 208 11.49 -3.60 11.85
CA SER A 208 12.86 -3.85 12.35
C SER A 208 12.91 -4.64 13.67
N VAL A 209 11.92 -4.48 14.55
CA VAL A 209 11.82 -5.24 15.81
C VAL A 209 11.58 -6.72 15.56
N VAL A 210 10.66 -7.05 14.63
CA VAL A 210 10.39 -8.44 14.23
C VAL A 210 11.63 -9.04 13.55
N TYR A 211 12.28 -8.27 12.67
CA TYR A 211 13.53 -8.69 12.03
C TYR A 211 14.62 -9.00 13.06
N ASN A 212 14.78 -8.19 14.09
CA ASN A 212 15.72 -8.45 15.18
C ASN A 212 15.37 -9.76 15.92
N ARG A 213 14.09 -10.06 16.13
CA ARG A 213 13.64 -11.34 16.70
C ARG A 213 14.02 -12.50 15.78
N MET A 214 13.81 -12.36 14.47
CA MET A 214 14.19 -13.37 13.48
C MET A 214 15.70 -13.65 13.52
N GLN A 215 16.52 -12.59 13.64
CA GLN A 215 17.98 -12.75 13.77
C GLN A 215 18.37 -13.46 15.07
N LYS A 216 17.78 -13.08 16.22
CA LYS A 216 18.05 -13.73 17.51
C LYS A 216 17.70 -15.21 17.51
N ASN A 217 16.66 -15.58 16.79
CA ASN A 217 16.23 -16.98 16.65
C ASN A 217 16.96 -17.73 15.53
N ASN A 218 17.96 -17.09 14.88
CA ASN A 218 18.73 -17.65 13.76
C ASN A 218 17.84 -18.17 12.61
N LEU A 219 16.79 -17.43 12.28
CA LEU A 219 15.81 -17.81 11.26
C LEU A 219 16.13 -17.26 9.87
N ILE A 220 17.13 -16.38 9.74
CA ILE A 220 17.43 -15.67 8.49
C ILE A 220 18.59 -16.35 7.78
N ASP A 221 18.34 -16.76 6.55
CA ASP A 221 19.36 -17.21 5.62
C ASP A 221 19.76 -16.04 4.70
N PHE A 222 21.04 -15.98 4.35
CA PHE A 222 21.56 -14.97 3.44
C PHE A 222 21.97 -15.62 2.13
N ILE A 223 21.27 -15.26 1.06
CA ILE A 223 21.62 -15.71 -0.29
C ILE A 223 22.51 -14.64 -0.92
N PRO A 224 23.76 -14.98 -1.32
CA PRO A 224 24.60 -14.03 -2.04
C PRO A 224 24.04 -13.76 -3.43
N ASP A 225 24.09 -12.51 -3.87
CA ASP A 225 23.81 -12.14 -5.26
C ASP A 225 24.82 -12.81 -6.21
N ALA A 226 24.50 -12.85 -7.51
CA ALA A 226 25.34 -13.47 -8.55
C ALA A 226 26.79 -12.95 -8.59
N ARG A 227 27.05 -11.77 -7.99
CA ARG A 227 28.38 -11.17 -7.82
C ARG A 227 29.00 -11.42 -6.44
N GLY A 228 28.26 -12.02 -5.50
CA GLY A 228 28.73 -12.25 -4.13
C GLY A 228 28.82 -10.98 -3.25
N GLU A 229 28.36 -9.83 -3.75
CA GLU A 229 28.56 -8.55 -3.07
C GLU A 229 27.36 -8.15 -2.18
N ILE A 230 26.16 -8.63 -2.48
CA ILE A 230 24.93 -8.30 -1.74
C ILE A 230 24.35 -9.58 -1.16
N MET A 231 24.15 -9.61 0.16
CA MET A 231 23.45 -10.70 0.84
C MET A 231 21.97 -10.33 0.97
N ILE A 232 21.10 -11.04 0.27
CA ILE A 232 19.65 -10.89 0.37
C ILE A 232 19.17 -11.71 1.56
N PRO A 233 18.57 -11.08 2.58
CA PRO A 233 17.99 -11.81 3.70
C PRO A 233 16.76 -12.57 3.23
N THR A 234 16.75 -13.89 3.45
CA THR A 234 15.62 -14.76 3.12
C THR A 234 15.18 -15.55 4.33
N PHE A 235 13.89 -15.83 4.38
CA PHE A 235 13.28 -16.68 5.38
C PHE A 235 12.34 -17.68 4.72
N LEU A 236 12.62 -18.96 4.88
CA LEU A 236 11.85 -20.04 4.26
C LEU A 236 11.66 -19.85 2.74
N GLY A 237 12.72 -19.38 2.06
CA GLY A 237 12.70 -19.15 0.61
C GLY A 237 11.99 -17.86 0.17
N ARG A 238 11.56 -17.01 1.11
CA ARG A 238 10.91 -15.71 0.83
C ARG A 238 11.89 -14.58 1.14
N GLU A 239 11.93 -13.58 0.29
CA GLU A 239 12.73 -12.38 0.52
C GLU A 239 12.16 -11.59 1.71
N VAL A 240 13.03 -11.19 2.63
CA VAL A 240 12.66 -10.40 3.82
C VAL A 240 13.01 -8.94 3.58
N ILE A 241 11.98 -8.10 3.57
CA ILE A 241 12.10 -6.65 3.38
C ILE A 241 11.83 -5.97 4.72
N VAL A 242 12.83 -5.27 5.22
CA VAL A 242 12.75 -4.56 6.51
C VAL A 242 12.38 -3.12 6.28
N ASP A 243 11.23 -2.70 6.80
CA ASP A 243 10.76 -1.31 6.74
C ASP A 243 9.91 -0.96 7.95
N ASP A 244 10.29 0.10 8.67
CA ASP A 244 9.57 0.59 9.85
C ASP A 244 8.24 1.29 9.50
N GLY A 245 7.91 1.42 8.22
CA GLY A 245 6.59 1.84 7.75
C GLY A 245 5.51 0.77 7.95
N VAL A 246 5.88 -0.49 8.18
CA VAL A 246 4.94 -1.55 8.55
C VAL A 246 4.28 -1.21 9.88
N PRO A 247 2.94 -1.33 10.02
CA PRO A 247 2.24 -0.87 11.21
C PRO A 247 2.66 -1.59 12.48
N PHE A 248 2.79 -0.81 13.55
CA PHE A 248 2.93 -1.32 14.90
C PHE A 248 2.09 -0.50 15.88
N ASN A 249 1.66 -1.10 16.97
CA ASN A 249 0.93 -0.42 18.04
C ASN A 249 1.10 -1.17 19.36
N ALA A 250 1.62 -0.48 20.39
CA ALA A 250 1.71 -1.00 21.76
C ALA A 250 2.31 -2.42 21.86
N GLY A 251 3.43 -2.67 21.19
CA GLY A 251 4.10 -3.97 21.17
C GLY A 251 3.48 -4.99 20.21
N VAL A 252 2.39 -4.65 19.52
CA VAL A 252 1.80 -5.46 18.47
C VAL A 252 2.39 -5.04 17.14
N PHE A 253 2.92 -6.00 16.38
CA PHE A 253 3.56 -5.81 15.09
C PHE A 253 2.84 -6.62 14.02
N GLU A 254 2.77 -6.04 12.83
CA GLU A 254 2.26 -6.74 11.66
C GLU A 254 3.44 -7.23 10.81
N THR A 255 3.32 -8.38 10.23
CA THR A 255 4.18 -8.90 9.16
C THR A 255 3.30 -9.14 7.95
N TRP A 256 3.62 -8.52 6.84
CA TRP A 256 2.86 -8.65 5.62
C TRP A 256 3.58 -9.55 4.63
N MET A 257 2.86 -10.46 4.01
CA MET A 257 3.35 -11.33 2.97
C MET A 257 2.68 -11.01 1.65
N PHE A 258 3.48 -10.90 0.60
CA PHE A 258 3.00 -10.58 -0.74
C PHE A 258 3.56 -11.53 -1.79
N GLY A 259 2.74 -11.76 -2.81
CA GLY A 259 3.24 -12.29 -4.07
C GLY A 259 3.61 -11.16 -5.04
N PRO A 260 4.32 -11.47 -6.12
CA PRO A 260 4.68 -10.48 -7.13
C PRO A 260 3.42 -9.89 -7.75
N GLY A 261 3.39 -8.56 -7.88
CA GLY A 261 2.26 -7.85 -8.46
C GLY A 261 0.96 -7.90 -7.64
N ALA A 262 1.04 -8.16 -6.34
CA ALA A 262 -0.14 -8.16 -5.46
C ALA A 262 -0.85 -6.79 -5.43
N VAL A 263 -0.12 -5.71 -5.69
CA VAL A 263 -0.66 -4.36 -5.82
C VAL A 263 -0.20 -3.76 -7.14
N ARG A 264 -1.14 -3.30 -7.95
CA ARG A 264 -0.87 -2.57 -9.19
C ARG A 264 -0.79 -1.08 -8.89
N MET A 265 0.14 -0.39 -9.55
CA MET A 265 0.32 1.05 -9.42
C MET A 265 0.22 1.70 -10.79
N GLY A 266 -0.59 2.75 -10.89
CA GLY A 266 -0.59 3.69 -12.01
C GLY A 266 0.01 5.03 -11.58
N ALA A 267 0.72 5.68 -12.49
CA ALA A 267 1.21 7.04 -12.34
C ALA A 267 0.59 7.94 -13.41
N GLY A 268 -0.17 8.95 -12.97
CA GLY A 268 -0.76 9.95 -13.84
C GLY A 268 0.16 11.17 -14.02
N ALA A 269 -0.13 11.95 -15.05
CA ALA A 269 0.55 13.23 -15.29
C ALA A 269 -0.43 14.37 -15.07
N PRO A 270 -0.34 15.12 -13.96
CA PRO A 270 -1.11 16.34 -13.77
C PRO A 270 -0.84 17.35 -14.91
N LYS A 271 -1.85 18.15 -15.27
CA LYS A 271 -1.71 19.15 -16.35
C LYS A 271 -0.51 20.10 -16.13
N VAL A 272 -0.27 20.49 -14.87
CA VAL A 272 0.89 21.33 -14.46
C VAL A 272 1.48 20.66 -13.22
N PRO A 273 2.49 19.79 -13.36
CA PRO A 273 3.05 19.05 -12.23
C PRO A 273 3.82 19.94 -11.26
N THR A 274 4.55 20.93 -11.77
CA THR A 274 5.34 21.85 -10.96
C THR A 274 5.12 23.27 -11.44
N GLU A 275 4.90 24.19 -10.50
CA GLU A 275 4.64 25.60 -10.79
C GLU A 275 5.26 26.46 -9.69
N VAL A 276 5.87 27.56 -10.06
CA VAL A 276 6.43 28.56 -9.14
C VAL A 276 5.56 29.80 -9.19
N GLU A 277 4.99 30.17 -8.06
CA GLU A 277 4.24 31.41 -7.87
C GLU A 277 5.11 32.45 -7.19
N ARG A 278 5.24 33.63 -7.78
CA ARG A 278 5.93 34.76 -7.18
C ARG A 278 4.96 35.63 -6.40
N LYS A 279 5.25 35.92 -5.13
CA LYS A 279 4.48 36.80 -4.26
C LYS A 279 5.28 38.06 -3.87
N PRO A 280 5.33 39.10 -4.72
CA PRO A 280 6.14 40.26 -4.46
C PRO A 280 5.75 41.07 -3.22
N GLY A 281 4.47 41.00 -2.81
CA GLY A 281 3.96 41.68 -1.63
C GLY A 281 4.22 40.96 -0.30
N ALA A 282 4.71 39.73 -0.31
CA ALA A 282 5.01 38.99 0.90
C ALA A 282 6.16 39.64 1.67
N GLY A 283 6.18 39.49 3.00
CA GLY A 283 7.25 40.05 3.83
C GLY A 283 7.34 41.60 3.75
N ASN A 284 6.20 42.29 3.67
CA ASN A 284 6.13 43.74 3.54
C ASN A 284 6.88 44.29 2.34
N GLY A 285 6.80 43.59 1.18
CA GLY A 285 7.47 43.96 -0.06
C GLY A 285 8.86 43.30 -0.27
N GLY A 286 9.31 42.47 0.66
CA GLY A 286 10.56 41.70 0.53
C GLY A 286 10.52 40.60 -0.52
N GLY A 287 9.32 40.11 -0.87
CA GLY A 287 9.10 39.07 -1.86
C GLY A 287 9.22 37.63 -1.28
N ALA A 288 8.49 36.75 -1.91
CA ALA A 288 8.57 35.31 -1.63
C ALA A 288 8.24 34.48 -2.88
N GLU A 289 8.77 33.28 -2.95
CA GLU A 289 8.43 32.27 -3.95
C GLU A 289 7.71 31.10 -3.32
N VAL A 290 6.69 30.59 -4.02
CA VAL A 290 5.93 29.41 -3.60
C VAL A 290 6.06 28.36 -4.71
N LEU A 291 6.66 27.24 -4.37
CA LEU A 291 6.77 26.08 -5.25
C LEU A 291 5.58 25.16 -5.01
N HIS A 292 4.70 25.02 -6.00
CA HIS A 292 3.59 24.09 -6.01
C HIS A 292 4.00 22.82 -6.73
N ASN A 293 3.80 21.67 -6.12
CA ASN A 293 4.06 20.40 -6.76
C ASN A 293 2.82 19.47 -6.63
N ARG A 294 2.48 18.80 -7.73
CA ARG A 294 1.28 17.97 -7.86
C ARG A 294 1.67 16.61 -8.42
N VAL A 295 1.07 15.55 -7.88
CA VAL A 295 1.26 14.17 -8.33
C VAL A 295 -0.07 13.45 -8.40
N GLU A 296 -0.18 12.49 -9.29
CA GLU A 296 -1.34 11.63 -9.42
C GLU A 296 -0.91 10.18 -9.43
N TRP A 297 -1.60 9.38 -8.61
CA TRP A 297 -1.36 7.94 -8.51
C TRP A 297 -2.69 7.18 -8.52
N ALA A 298 -2.60 5.90 -8.80
CA ALA A 298 -3.58 4.91 -8.40
C ALA A 298 -2.84 3.74 -7.78
N LEU A 299 -3.32 3.26 -6.64
CA LEU A 299 -2.84 2.06 -5.98
C LEU A 299 -4.01 1.09 -5.91
N HIS A 300 -3.89 -0.02 -6.63
CA HIS A 300 -4.95 -1.01 -6.74
C HIS A 300 -4.47 -2.37 -6.25
N PRO A 301 -4.94 -2.82 -5.08
CA PRO A 301 -4.72 -4.18 -4.62
C PRO A 301 -5.58 -5.15 -5.42
N VAL A 302 -4.95 -6.15 -6.00
CA VAL A 302 -5.61 -7.14 -6.86
C VAL A 302 -6.66 -7.91 -6.07
N GLY A 303 -7.83 -8.12 -6.67
CA GLY A 303 -8.95 -8.82 -6.07
C GLY A 303 -9.80 -7.98 -5.12
N HIS A 304 -9.60 -6.66 -5.09
CA HIS A 304 -10.41 -5.76 -4.27
C HIS A 304 -10.98 -4.62 -5.11
N LYS A 305 -12.05 -4.02 -4.63
CA LYS A 305 -12.63 -2.82 -5.22
C LYS A 305 -12.80 -1.71 -4.20
N TYR A 306 -12.57 -0.48 -4.63
CA TYR A 306 -12.89 0.68 -3.83
C TYR A 306 -14.40 0.93 -3.86
N ALA A 307 -15.06 0.76 -2.71
CA ALA A 307 -16.51 0.89 -2.55
C ALA A 307 -16.93 2.20 -1.88
N GLY A 308 -15.99 3.04 -1.45
CA GLY A 308 -16.27 4.32 -0.81
C GLY A 308 -16.73 5.40 -1.77
N THR A 309 -17.41 6.41 -1.27
CA THR A 309 -17.69 7.64 -2.02
C THR A 309 -16.44 8.51 -2.01
N ALA A 310 -15.66 8.46 -3.08
CA ALA A 310 -14.40 9.19 -3.14
C ALA A 310 -14.63 10.72 -3.24
N PRO A 311 -13.92 11.53 -2.45
CA PRO A 311 -13.84 12.97 -2.65
C PRO A 311 -13.27 13.31 -4.03
N LYS A 312 -13.51 14.51 -4.56
CA LYS A 312 -13.07 14.90 -5.91
C LYS A 312 -11.58 14.75 -6.19
N GLY A 313 -10.72 14.86 -5.17
CA GLY A 313 -9.26 14.62 -5.26
C GLY A 313 -8.82 13.22 -4.85
N GLY A 314 -9.75 12.29 -4.70
CA GLY A 314 -9.52 10.95 -4.20
C GLY A 314 -9.50 10.85 -2.67
N PRO A 315 -9.57 9.64 -2.11
CA PRO A 315 -9.60 9.39 -0.67
C PRO A 315 -8.27 9.79 0.00
N SER A 316 -8.31 10.24 1.24
CA SER A 316 -7.11 10.49 2.06
C SER A 316 -6.60 9.20 2.69
N ASN A 317 -5.46 9.28 3.42
CA ASN A 317 -4.89 8.14 4.14
C ASN A 317 -5.54 7.90 5.52
N ALA A 318 -6.61 8.62 5.87
CA ALA A 318 -7.28 8.51 7.16
C ALA A 318 -8.06 7.20 7.32
N ALA A 319 -8.37 6.84 8.57
CA ALA A 319 -9.23 5.70 8.90
C ALA A 319 -10.72 6.08 9.00
N THR A 320 -11.10 7.31 8.65
CA THR A 320 -12.50 7.76 8.61
C THR A 320 -13.18 7.30 7.33
N ALA A 321 -14.52 7.24 7.34
CA ALA A 321 -15.33 6.78 6.21
C ALA A 321 -14.90 7.39 4.86
N ASN A 322 -14.98 6.60 3.81
CA ASN A 322 -14.60 6.97 2.44
C ASN A 322 -13.10 7.27 2.23
N ASN A 323 -12.23 6.85 3.14
CA ASN A 323 -10.77 7.03 3.03
C ASN A 323 -10.05 5.68 2.98
N LEU A 324 -8.77 5.69 2.57
CA LEU A 324 -8.03 4.47 2.23
C LEU A 324 -7.90 3.48 3.40
N ALA A 325 -7.72 3.95 4.64
CA ALA A 325 -7.54 3.06 5.79
C ALA A 325 -8.85 2.65 6.48
N HIS A 326 -10.01 2.95 5.89
CA HIS A 326 -11.31 2.59 6.45
C HIS A 326 -11.83 1.28 5.84
N ALA A 327 -12.32 0.36 6.67
CA ALA A 327 -12.86 -0.93 6.25
C ALA A 327 -13.97 -0.80 5.18
N GLY A 328 -15.00 0.01 5.45
CA GLY A 328 -16.13 0.20 4.52
C GLY A 328 -15.80 0.93 3.22
N SER A 329 -14.55 1.32 3.00
CA SER A 329 -14.09 1.88 1.72
C SER A 329 -13.60 0.83 0.74
N TRP A 330 -13.46 -0.39 1.19
CA TRP A 330 -13.01 -1.52 0.39
C TRP A 330 -14.04 -2.63 0.39
N GLN A 331 -14.01 -3.44 -0.64
CA GLN A 331 -14.78 -4.66 -0.74
C GLN A 331 -13.98 -5.66 -1.56
N ARG A 332 -14.03 -6.91 -1.15
CA ARG A 332 -13.41 -8.00 -1.91
C ARG A 332 -14.16 -8.22 -3.23
N ALA A 333 -13.43 -8.27 -4.34
CA ALA A 333 -13.97 -8.52 -5.68
C ALA A 333 -13.83 -9.99 -6.07
N PHE A 334 -12.73 -10.65 -5.69
CA PHE A 334 -12.50 -12.06 -5.99
C PHE A 334 -12.96 -12.94 -4.83
N PRO A 335 -13.90 -13.85 -5.02
CA PRO A 335 -14.36 -14.76 -3.96
C PRO A 335 -13.27 -15.75 -3.56
N GLU A 336 -12.48 -16.24 -4.53
CA GLU A 336 -11.46 -17.25 -4.29
C GLU A 336 -10.23 -16.66 -3.57
N ARG A 337 -9.92 -17.21 -2.39
CA ARG A 337 -8.80 -16.74 -1.55
C ARG A 337 -7.44 -16.85 -2.25
N LYS A 338 -7.25 -17.92 -3.03
CA LYS A 338 -5.97 -18.24 -3.68
C LYS A 338 -5.57 -17.23 -4.78
N GLN A 339 -6.52 -16.46 -5.29
CA GLN A 339 -6.26 -15.41 -6.27
C GLN A 339 -5.69 -14.13 -5.65
N ILE A 340 -5.84 -13.95 -4.33
CA ILE A 340 -5.40 -12.75 -3.60
C ILE A 340 -4.06 -13.05 -2.90
N LYS A 341 -2.96 -12.67 -3.53
CA LYS A 341 -1.59 -12.94 -3.06
C LYS A 341 -1.14 -11.98 -1.95
N ILE A 342 -1.96 -11.85 -0.91
CA ILE A 342 -1.74 -10.98 0.24
C ILE A 342 -2.09 -11.76 1.50
N ALA A 343 -1.20 -11.79 2.49
CA ALA A 343 -1.48 -12.36 3.81
C ALA A 343 -0.84 -11.52 4.91
N ARG A 344 -1.36 -11.63 6.14
CA ARG A 344 -0.89 -10.88 7.30
C ARG A 344 -0.75 -11.79 8.50
N LEU A 345 0.37 -11.65 9.20
CA LEU A 345 0.61 -12.20 10.52
C LEU A 345 0.61 -11.04 11.53
N ILE A 346 -0.08 -11.20 12.66
CA ILE A 346 -0.05 -10.24 13.77
C ILE A 346 0.59 -10.91 14.97
N THR A 347 1.68 -10.32 15.45
CA THR A 347 2.46 -10.81 16.60
C THR A 347 2.56 -9.75 17.68
N ARG A 348 2.99 -10.15 18.87
CA ARG A 348 3.33 -9.23 19.95
C ARG A 348 4.75 -9.49 20.38
N GLU A 349 5.56 -8.46 20.35
CA GLU A 349 6.95 -8.48 20.82
C GLU A 349 7.11 -7.80 22.20
N ALA A 350 8.19 -8.16 22.91
CA ALA A 350 8.47 -7.62 24.25
C ALA A 350 8.93 -6.16 24.21
#